data_31c5d49ae957bf9149d7ab4d0e4fb990
#
_entry.id   31c5d49ae957bf9149d7ab4d0e4fb990
#
_cell.length_a   1.000
_cell.length_b   1.000
_cell.length_c   1.000
_cell.angle_alpha   90.00
_cell.angle_beta   90.00
_cell.angle_gamma   90.00
#
_symmetry.space_group_name_H-M   'P 1'
#
loop_
_entity.id
_entity.type
_entity.pdbx_description
1 polymer ?
#
loop_
_entity_poly.entity_id
_entity_poly.type
_entity_poly.pdbx_seq_one_letter_code
_entity_poly.pdbx_strand_id
1 'polypeptide(L)'
;MEQITYIKTGDYYIPDLKLPEEHRPIGRWGRMHRDYLKEHRPVVFNQLALSGNLWTYLANINEQAQQRLEVLIRQMKVAEGVTEKLKETNQMEWIRKRSNIQKKAEEIVNNELIT
;
A
#
# COMPACT_ATOMS: atom_id res chain seq x y z
N MET A 1 -23.48 -4.04 -23.16
CA MET A 1 -22.31 -3.49 -23.85
C MET A 1 -22.25 -2.00 -23.59
N GLU A 2 -21.19 -1.54 -22.96
CA GLU A 2 -21.07 -0.12 -22.65
C GLU A 2 -20.85 0.70 -23.92
N GLN A 3 -21.59 1.79 -24.05
CA GLN A 3 -21.38 2.73 -25.14
C GLN A 3 -20.08 3.50 -24.88
N ILE A 4 -19.21 3.49 -25.87
CA ILE A 4 -18.01 4.31 -25.83
C ILE A 4 -18.39 5.73 -26.17
N THR A 5 -18.25 6.64 -25.22
CA THR A 5 -18.41 8.06 -25.45
C THR A 5 -17.05 8.70 -25.75
N TYR A 6 -17.06 9.85 -26.41
CA TYR A 6 -15.83 10.55 -26.79
C TYR A 6 -15.80 11.93 -26.15
N ILE A 7 -14.63 12.28 -25.62
CA ILE A 7 -14.36 13.60 -25.06
C ILE A 7 -13.53 14.38 -26.07
N LYS A 8 -13.92 15.62 -26.36
CA LYS A 8 -13.14 16.48 -27.23
C LYS A 8 -11.95 17.06 -26.45
N THR A 9 -10.75 16.79 -26.91
CA THR A 9 -9.50 17.31 -26.33
C THR A 9 -8.74 18.02 -27.45
N GLY A 10 -8.81 19.37 -27.50
CA GLY A 10 -8.24 20.13 -28.59
C GLY A 10 -8.93 19.76 -29.92
N ASP A 11 -8.11 19.34 -30.89
CA ASP A 11 -8.63 18.91 -32.22
C ASP A 11 -8.92 17.41 -32.28
N TYR A 12 -8.80 16.71 -31.19
CA TYR A 12 -8.95 15.25 -31.15
C TYR A 12 -10.10 14.83 -30.25
N TYR A 13 -10.71 13.71 -30.61
CA TYR A 13 -11.68 13.02 -29.79
C TYR A 13 -11.02 11.78 -29.18
N ILE A 14 -10.97 11.73 -27.84
CA ILE A 14 -10.44 10.59 -27.12
C ILE A 14 -11.63 9.77 -26.61
N PRO A 15 -11.63 8.44 -26.80
CA PRO A 15 -12.66 7.60 -26.19
C PRO A 15 -12.72 7.82 -24.68
N ASP A 16 -13.91 8.16 -24.18
CA ASP A 16 -14.16 8.24 -22.74
C ASP A 16 -14.33 6.83 -22.21
N LEU A 17 -13.22 6.11 -22.18
CA LEU A 17 -13.18 4.82 -21.54
C LEU A 17 -13.18 5.09 -20.05
N LYS A 18 -14.32 4.95 -19.42
CA LYS A 18 -14.39 5.02 -17.97
C LYS A 18 -13.66 3.80 -17.41
N LEU A 19 -12.38 4.00 -17.10
CA LEU A 19 -11.69 3.11 -16.20
C LEU A 19 -12.48 3.11 -14.89
N PRO A 20 -12.60 1.95 -14.21
CA PRO A 20 -13.22 1.93 -12.90
C PRO A 20 -12.60 3.03 -12.06
N GLU A 21 -13.41 3.98 -11.61
CA GLU A 21 -12.90 5.05 -10.76
C GLU A 21 -12.31 4.42 -9.50
N GLU A 22 -11.02 4.56 -9.35
CA GLU A 22 -10.33 4.05 -8.18
C GLU A 22 -10.36 5.11 -7.10
N HIS A 23 -11.18 4.88 -6.07
CA HIS A 23 -11.35 5.81 -4.94
C HIS A 23 -10.44 5.50 -3.77
N ARG A 24 -9.79 4.35 -3.78
CA ARG A 24 -8.90 3.96 -2.69
C ARG A 24 -7.64 4.83 -2.71
N PRO A 25 -7.17 5.30 -1.54
CA PRO A 25 -5.88 5.98 -1.49
C PRO A 25 -4.75 4.97 -1.77
N ILE A 26 -3.69 5.44 -2.40
CA ILE A 26 -2.49 4.60 -2.56
C ILE A 26 -1.73 4.45 -1.24
N GLY A 27 -1.93 5.36 -0.30
CA GLY A 27 -1.38 5.31 1.03
C GLY A 27 0.15 5.38 1.10
N ARG A 28 0.66 5.19 2.30
CA ARG A 28 2.11 5.20 2.56
C ARG A 28 2.84 4.12 1.76
N TRP A 29 2.35 2.90 1.81
CA TRP A 29 2.98 1.75 1.14
C TRP A 29 2.94 1.87 -0.36
N GLY A 30 1.80 2.35 -0.90
CA GLY A 30 1.69 2.58 -2.34
C GLY A 30 2.66 3.65 -2.83
N ARG A 31 2.81 4.75 -2.08
CA ARG A 31 3.78 5.80 -2.43
C ARG A 31 5.21 5.30 -2.39
N MET A 32 5.57 4.51 -1.39
CA MET A 32 6.91 3.92 -1.27
C MET A 32 7.20 2.99 -2.45
N HIS A 33 6.25 2.16 -2.82
CA HIS A 33 6.40 1.25 -3.95
C HIS A 33 6.47 2.00 -5.28
N ARG A 34 5.69 3.06 -5.43
CA ARG A 34 5.75 3.94 -6.61
C ARG A 34 7.16 4.53 -6.78
N ASP A 35 7.74 5.05 -5.71
CA ASP A 35 9.07 5.64 -5.76
C ASP A 35 10.12 4.59 -6.08
N TYR A 36 10.00 3.40 -5.51
CA TYR A 36 10.85 2.26 -5.85
C TYR A 36 10.78 1.90 -7.33
N LEU A 37 9.57 1.80 -7.89
CA LEU A 37 9.39 1.47 -9.30
C LEU A 37 9.98 2.53 -10.22
N LYS A 38 9.81 3.80 -9.89
CA LYS A 38 10.40 4.90 -10.68
C LYS A 38 11.91 4.81 -10.72
N GLU A 39 12.52 4.51 -9.59
CA GLU A 39 13.97 4.52 -9.45
C GLU A 39 14.62 3.25 -9.99
N HIS A 40 14.05 2.10 -9.68
CA HIS A 40 14.66 0.79 -9.96
C HIS A 40 14.03 0.03 -11.10
N ARG A 41 12.78 0.32 -11.44
CA ARG A 41 12.05 -0.38 -12.50
C ARG A 41 11.23 0.58 -13.35
N PRO A 42 11.90 1.51 -14.05
CA PRO A 42 11.19 2.55 -14.80
C PRO A 42 10.33 2.01 -15.95
N VAL A 43 10.72 0.88 -16.55
CA VAL A 43 9.93 0.27 -17.61
C VAL A 43 8.58 -0.22 -17.09
N VAL A 44 8.57 -0.90 -15.93
CA VAL A 44 7.34 -1.36 -15.29
C VAL A 44 6.47 -0.17 -14.89
N PHE A 45 7.08 0.85 -14.31
CA PHE A 45 6.37 2.07 -13.92
C PHE A 45 5.70 2.73 -15.12
N ASN A 46 6.42 2.88 -16.23
CA ASN A 46 5.88 3.49 -17.43
C ASN A 46 4.75 2.67 -18.05
N GLN A 47 4.89 1.34 -18.07
CA GLN A 47 3.83 0.46 -18.56
C GLN A 47 2.55 0.60 -17.75
N LEU A 48 2.66 0.63 -16.43
CA LEU A 48 1.50 0.80 -15.54
C LEU A 48 0.87 2.19 -15.73
N ALA A 49 1.68 3.23 -15.82
CA ALA A 49 1.20 4.59 -16.03
C ALA A 49 0.47 4.74 -17.35
N LEU A 50 1.04 4.21 -18.42
CA LEU A 50 0.46 4.31 -19.77
C LEU A 50 -0.83 3.49 -19.91
N SER A 51 -0.92 2.35 -19.21
CA SER A 51 -2.13 1.52 -19.24
C SER A 51 -3.27 2.08 -18.38
N GLY A 52 -3.00 3.10 -17.57
CA GLY A 52 -3.98 3.67 -16.65
C GLY A 52 -4.23 2.86 -15.39
N ASN A 53 -3.44 1.82 -15.17
CA ASN A 53 -3.64 0.89 -14.04
C ASN A 53 -2.72 1.17 -12.84
N LEU A 54 -1.88 2.21 -12.94
CA LEU A 54 -0.89 2.50 -11.90
C LEU A 54 -1.54 2.73 -10.53
N TRP A 55 -2.57 3.56 -10.48
CA TRP A 55 -3.23 3.89 -9.21
C TRP A 55 -3.86 2.65 -8.57
N THR A 56 -4.59 1.87 -9.37
CA THR A 56 -5.21 0.62 -8.89
C THR A 56 -4.17 -0.35 -8.39
N TYR A 57 -3.08 -0.51 -9.12
CA TYR A 57 -1.97 -1.38 -8.71
C TYR A 57 -1.37 -0.93 -7.37
N LEU A 58 -1.10 0.36 -7.23
CA LEU A 58 -0.53 0.90 -5.98
C LEU A 58 -1.51 0.81 -4.81
N ALA A 59 -2.79 1.03 -5.05
CA ALA A 59 -3.82 0.86 -4.03
C ALA A 59 -3.91 -0.59 -3.57
N ASN A 60 -3.80 -1.54 -4.48
CA ASN A 60 -3.77 -2.97 -4.15
C ASN A 60 -2.55 -3.32 -3.31
N ILE A 61 -1.38 -2.80 -3.67
CA ILE A 61 -0.15 -3.01 -2.89
C ILE A 61 -0.31 -2.43 -1.48
N ASN A 62 -0.88 -1.24 -1.37
CA ASN A 62 -1.12 -0.62 -0.06
C ASN A 62 -2.03 -1.48 0.82
N GLU A 63 -3.11 -2.00 0.28
CA GLU A 63 -4.02 -2.87 1.02
C GLU A 63 -3.34 -4.16 1.47
N GLN A 64 -2.61 -4.81 0.56
CA GLN A 64 -1.86 -6.02 0.88
C GLN A 64 -0.83 -5.77 1.97
N ALA A 65 -0.10 -4.66 1.86
CA ALA A 65 0.89 -4.29 2.86
C ALA A 65 0.25 -4.03 4.23
N GLN A 66 -0.87 -3.33 4.26
CA GLN A 66 -1.60 -3.05 5.51
C GLN A 66 -2.11 -4.33 6.16
N GLN A 67 -2.71 -5.22 5.39
CA GLN A 67 -3.20 -6.50 5.89
C GLN A 67 -2.06 -7.37 6.43
N ARG A 68 -0.95 -7.42 5.70
CA ARG A 68 0.23 -8.17 6.14
C ARG A 68 0.81 -7.60 7.43
N LEU A 69 0.88 -6.27 7.51
CA LEU A 69 1.36 -5.56 8.69
C LEU A 69 0.52 -5.90 9.92
N GLU A 70 -0.80 -5.85 9.80
CA GLU A 70 -1.72 -6.18 10.89
C GLU A 70 -1.54 -7.61 11.38
N VAL A 71 -1.41 -8.56 10.46
CA VAL A 71 -1.19 -9.98 10.82
C VAL A 71 0.14 -10.14 11.54
N LEU A 72 1.22 -9.54 11.04
CA LEU A 72 2.53 -9.62 11.66
C LEU A 72 2.54 -9.01 13.06
N ILE A 73 1.93 -7.84 13.22
CA ILE A 73 1.83 -7.17 14.52
C ILE A 73 1.08 -8.05 15.52
N ARG A 74 -0.03 -8.63 15.10
CA ARG A 74 -0.84 -9.50 15.94
C ARG A 74 -0.04 -10.73 16.39
N GLN A 75 0.63 -11.38 15.47
CA GLN A 75 1.45 -12.56 15.75
C GLN A 75 2.61 -12.23 16.69
N MET A 76 3.29 -11.12 16.46
CA MET A 76 4.41 -10.69 17.29
C MET A 76 3.98 -10.30 18.70
N LYS A 77 2.81 -9.64 18.83
CA LYS A 77 2.27 -9.32 20.15
C LYS A 77 1.99 -10.55 20.98
N VAL A 78 1.42 -11.58 20.37
CA VAL A 78 1.17 -12.85 21.04
C VAL A 78 2.50 -13.51 21.45
N ALA A 79 3.47 -13.55 20.53
CA ALA A 79 4.77 -14.19 20.78
C ALA A 79 5.57 -13.48 21.88
N GLU A 80 5.51 -12.15 21.96
CA GLU A 80 6.26 -11.36 22.93
C GLU A 80 5.47 -11.00 24.19
N GLY A 81 4.22 -11.47 24.30
CA GLY A 81 3.38 -11.25 25.48
C GLY A 81 2.94 -9.80 25.66
N VAL A 82 2.77 -9.07 24.58
CA VAL A 82 2.28 -7.68 24.61
C VAL A 82 0.76 -7.69 24.72
N THR A 83 0.26 -7.59 25.97
CA THR A 83 -1.16 -7.69 26.28
C THR A 83 -1.64 -6.46 27.02
N GLU A 84 -2.95 -6.33 27.17
CA GLU A 84 -3.56 -5.27 27.98
C GLU A 84 -3.12 -5.37 29.45
N LYS A 85 -2.87 -6.59 29.94
CA LYS A 85 -2.36 -6.80 31.29
C LYS A 85 -0.96 -6.20 31.45
N LEU A 86 -0.08 -6.35 30.44
CA LEU A 86 1.24 -5.73 30.46
C LEU A 86 1.13 -4.21 30.47
N LYS A 87 0.18 -3.66 29.70
CA LYS A 87 -0.07 -2.22 29.68
C LYS A 87 -0.45 -1.69 31.06
N GLU A 88 -1.26 -2.44 31.80
CA GLU A 88 -1.69 -2.06 33.15
C GLU A 88 -0.57 -2.20 34.18
N THR A 89 0.25 -3.24 34.08
CA THR A 89 1.29 -3.54 35.07
C THR A 89 2.59 -2.80 34.79
N ASN A 90 2.97 -2.62 33.52
CA ASN A 90 4.20 -1.92 33.14
C ASN A 90 4.02 -1.21 31.81
N GLN A 91 3.49 0.00 31.87
CA GLN A 91 3.16 0.78 30.69
C GLN A 91 4.39 1.12 29.84
N MET A 92 5.51 1.42 30.47
CA MET A 92 6.75 1.79 29.75
C MET A 92 7.27 0.63 28.93
N GLU A 93 7.27 -0.57 29.49
CA GLU A 93 7.68 -1.76 28.75
C GLU A 93 6.71 -2.12 27.62
N TRP A 94 5.40 -1.95 27.86
CA TRP A 94 4.38 -2.15 26.84
C TRP A 94 4.60 -1.22 25.63
N ILE A 95 4.86 0.06 25.89
CA ILE A 95 5.13 1.06 24.83
C ILE A 95 6.40 0.68 24.05
N ARG A 96 7.46 0.31 24.75
CA ARG A 96 8.73 -0.07 24.14
C ARG A 96 8.58 -1.30 23.25
N LYS A 97 7.95 -2.34 23.75
CA LYS A 97 7.72 -3.58 22.98
C LYS A 97 6.82 -3.35 21.79
N ARG A 98 5.74 -2.59 21.98
CA ARG A 98 4.85 -2.24 20.87
C ARG A 98 5.56 -1.48 19.76
N SER A 99 6.39 -0.50 20.13
CA SER A 99 7.18 0.28 19.17
C SER A 99 8.17 -0.60 18.40
N ASN A 100 8.86 -1.51 19.08
CA ASN A 100 9.78 -2.44 18.44
C ASN A 100 9.08 -3.40 17.50
N ILE A 101 7.92 -3.92 17.86
CA ILE A 101 7.09 -4.78 17.02
C ILE A 101 6.67 -4.03 15.76
N GLN A 102 6.21 -2.80 15.91
CA GLN A 102 5.80 -1.96 14.79
C GLN A 102 6.94 -1.79 13.79
N LYS A 103 8.12 -1.46 14.25
CA LYS A 103 9.30 -1.28 13.39
C LYS A 103 9.70 -2.56 12.67
N LYS A 104 9.73 -3.69 13.38
CA LYS A 104 10.08 -4.99 12.80
C LYS A 104 9.07 -5.41 11.74
N ALA A 105 7.78 -5.26 12.04
CA ALA A 105 6.73 -5.61 11.11
C ALA A 105 6.79 -4.74 9.84
N GLU A 106 7.01 -3.44 10.00
CA GLU A 106 7.15 -2.52 8.87
C GLU A 106 8.34 -2.88 7.98
N GLU A 107 9.47 -3.26 8.58
CA GLU A 107 10.64 -3.69 7.85
C GLU A 107 10.37 -4.96 7.03
N ILE A 108 9.69 -5.94 7.62
CA ILE A 108 9.32 -7.18 6.93
C ILE A 108 8.40 -6.88 5.74
N VAL A 109 7.36 -6.07 5.95
CA VAL A 109 6.42 -5.71 4.88
C VAL A 109 7.15 -4.97 3.77
N ASN A 110 8.03 -4.04 4.11
CA ASN A 110 8.82 -3.30 3.12
C ASN A 110 9.64 -4.25 2.25
N ASN A 111 10.32 -5.21 2.86
CA ASN A 111 11.14 -6.16 2.13
C ASN A 111 10.33 -7.16 1.30
N GLU A 112 9.15 -7.55 1.76
CA GLU A 112 8.31 -8.52 1.07
C GLU A 112 7.53 -7.93 -0.11
N LEU A 113 6.97 -6.74 0.03
CA LEU A 113 5.99 -6.19 -0.90
C LEU A 113 6.42 -4.90 -1.59
N ILE A 114 7.29 -4.12 -1.00
CA ILE A 114 7.57 -2.76 -1.48
C ILE A 114 8.88 -2.70 -2.26
N THR A 115 9.86 -3.40 -1.85
CA THR A 115 11.17 -3.50 -2.51
C THR A 115 11.47 -4.94 -2.93
#